data_66a1c0370a2e19fbc0547c5374f267cc
#
_entry.id   66a1c0370a2e19fbc0547c5374f267cc
#
_cell.length_a   1.000
_cell.length_b   1.000
_cell.length_c   1.000
_cell.angle_alpha   90.00
_cell.angle_beta   90.00
_cell.angle_gamma   90.00
#
_symmetry.space_group_name_H-M   'P 1'
#
loop_
_entity.id
_entity.type
_entity.pdbx_description
1 polymer ?
#
loop_
_entity_poly.entity_id
_entity_poly.type
_entity_poly.pdbx_seq_one_letter_code
_entity_poly.pdbx_strand_id
1 'polypeptide(L)'
;MNKFSVIFKLSFINTIFFYLPVLANNSPVDYVNTLVGTQSKFELSTGNTYPAIAMPWGMNFWTPQTGDMGDGWTYTYNADKIKGFKQTHQPSPWMNDYGQFALMPVTGGVVFEQNQRASWFSHKAEIAKPYYYKVYLADHDVTTEMTVTERASLFRFTFPEEQNSYVIVDAFDKGSYIKIIPEENKIIGYSTRNSGGVPENFKNYFIIVFDKPFQFTAVALDNAIKTNQTEIEGNHAGGIIGFSTHKGEQIHARVASSFISFE
;
A
#
# COMPACT_ATOMS: atom_id res chain seq x y z
N MET A 1 -70.47 28.78 46.90
CA MET A 1 -69.81 28.73 45.61
C MET A 1 -68.28 28.78 45.89
N ASN A 2 -67.62 27.58 45.99
CA ASN A 2 -66.20 27.48 46.31
C ASN A 2 -65.44 27.35 45.03
N LYS A 3 -64.54 28.28 44.81
CA LYS A 3 -63.57 28.21 43.70
C LYS A 3 -62.35 27.42 44.19
N PHE A 4 -62.10 26.22 43.64
CA PHE A 4 -60.83 25.47 43.79
C PHE A 4 -59.79 26.03 42.80
N SER A 5 -58.72 26.59 43.35
CA SER A 5 -57.58 27.01 42.56
C SER A 5 -56.54 25.84 42.57
N VAL A 6 -56.31 25.24 41.40
CA VAL A 6 -55.29 24.19 41.23
C VAL A 6 -53.97 24.89 40.87
N ILE A 7 -52.99 24.82 41.77
CA ILE A 7 -51.63 25.31 41.52
C ILE A 7 -50.83 24.17 40.91
N PHE A 8 -50.47 24.30 39.61
CA PHE A 8 -49.51 23.42 38.94
C PHE A 8 -48.10 23.83 39.33
N LYS A 9 -47.39 22.99 40.10
CA LYS A 9 -45.96 23.14 40.34
C LYS A 9 -45.22 22.50 39.19
N LEU A 10 -44.60 23.30 38.32
CA LEU A 10 -43.67 22.84 37.31
C LEU A 10 -42.33 22.59 37.98
N SER A 11 -41.92 21.29 38.10
CA SER A 11 -40.58 20.92 38.56
C SER A 11 -39.65 20.96 37.36
N PHE A 12 -38.73 21.93 37.34
CA PHE A 12 -37.62 21.97 36.37
C PHE A 12 -36.55 21.01 36.86
N ILE A 13 -36.39 19.87 36.17
CA ILE A 13 -35.25 18.99 36.37
C ILE A 13 -34.09 19.57 35.54
N ASN A 14 -33.15 20.23 36.20
CA ASN A 14 -31.89 20.64 35.59
C ASN A 14 -30.98 19.41 35.44
N THR A 15 -30.93 18.84 34.23
CA THR A 15 -29.94 17.78 33.90
C THR A 15 -28.62 18.46 33.63
N ILE A 16 -27.72 18.43 34.60
CA ILE A 16 -26.35 18.91 34.45
C ILE A 16 -25.58 17.83 33.67
N PHE A 17 -25.33 18.09 32.37
CA PHE A 17 -24.41 17.29 31.57
C PHE A 17 -22.98 17.60 32.01
N PHE A 18 -22.36 16.69 32.76
CA PHE A 18 -20.93 16.70 32.97
C PHE A 18 -20.22 16.31 31.67
N TYR A 19 -19.71 17.28 30.92
CA TYR A 19 -18.72 17.03 29.90
C TYR A 19 -17.42 16.64 30.61
N LEU A 20 -17.16 15.35 30.74
CA LEU A 20 -15.82 14.87 31.04
C LEU A 20 -14.99 15.10 29.76
N PRO A 21 -13.92 15.92 29.80
CA PRO A 21 -12.99 15.97 28.70
C PRO A 21 -12.39 14.59 28.55
N VAL A 22 -12.70 13.91 27.42
CA VAL A 22 -11.94 12.72 27.01
C VAL A 22 -10.54 13.24 26.66
N LEU A 23 -9.63 13.15 27.62
CA LEU A 23 -8.21 13.37 27.35
C LEU A 23 -7.81 12.26 26.36
N ALA A 24 -7.64 12.64 25.11
CA ALA A 24 -7.06 11.77 24.10
C ALA A 24 -5.65 11.41 24.63
N ASN A 25 -5.52 10.20 25.15
CA ASN A 25 -4.24 9.69 25.62
C ASN A 25 -3.42 9.34 24.37
N ASN A 26 -2.65 10.29 23.87
CA ASN A 26 -1.75 10.07 22.74
C ASN A 26 -0.76 8.97 23.13
N SER A 27 -0.74 7.91 22.35
CA SER A 27 0.29 6.87 22.51
C SER A 27 1.67 7.44 22.12
N PRO A 28 2.76 7.01 22.74
CA PRO A 28 4.11 7.42 22.34
C PRO A 28 4.38 7.23 20.83
N VAL A 29 3.77 6.25 20.19
CA VAL A 29 3.88 6.01 18.75
C VAL A 29 3.29 7.15 17.90
N ASP A 30 2.36 7.94 18.43
CA ASP A 30 1.76 9.07 17.71
C ASP A 30 2.72 10.24 17.53
N TYR A 31 3.79 10.29 18.33
CA TYR A 31 4.87 11.29 18.20
C TYR A 31 5.97 10.87 17.23
N VAL A 32 5.92 9.65 16.69
CA VAL A 32 6.89 9.18 15.71
C VAL A 32 6.53 9.76 14.34
N ASN A 33 7.44 10.55 13.78
CA ASN A 33 7.35 11.05 12.42
C ASN A 33 8.24 10.20 11.49
N THR A 34 7.63 9.32 10.71
CA THR A 34 8.35 8.42 9.79
C THR A 34 8.88 9.14 8.53
N LEU A 35 8.52 10.40 8.32
CA LEU A 35 9.03 11.22 7.21
C LEU A 35 10.36 11.93 7.54
N VAL A 36 10.81 11.89 8.79
CA VAL A 36 12.11 12.47 9.18
C VAL A 36 13.26 11.75 8.47
N GLY A 37 14.14 12.51 7.82
CA GLY A 37 15.29 11.98 7.09
C GLY A 37 14.97 11.42 5.71
N THR A 38 13.73 11.55 5.21
CA THR A 38 13.31 11.00 3.91
C THR A 38 13.63 11.92 2.73
N GLN A 39 14.06 13.15 2.97
CA GLN A 39 14.54 14.03 1.92
C GLN A 39 16.02 13.74 1.65
N SER A 40 16.28 12.69 0.91
CA SER A 40 17.63 12.25 0.62
C SER A 40 17.79 11.93 -0.86
N LYS A 41 18.95 12.17 -1.38
CA LYS A 41 19.38 11.83 -2.72
C LYS A 41 20.88 11.51 -2.70
N PHE A 42 21.38 10.92 -3.77
CA PHE A 42 22.75 10.44 -3.83
C PHE A 42 23.78 11.53 -3.45
N GLU A 43 23.61 12.75 -3.93
CA GLU A 43 24.56 13.84 -3.66
C GLU A 43 24.51 14.35 -2.21
N LEU A 44 23.35 14.29 -1.57
CA LEU A 44 23.18 14.82 -0.23
C LEU A 44 23.39 13.78 0.86
N SER A 45 23.00 12.55 0.62
CA SER A 45 23.18 11.41 1.53
C SER A 45 22.77 11.68 2.99
N THR A 46 21.78 12.55 3.18
CA THR A 46 21.31 12.99 4.51
C THR A 46 20.06 12.22 4.89
N GLY A 47 20.07 11.63 6.10
CA GLY A 47 18.96 10.86 6.62
C GLY A 47 18.88 9.44 6.05
N ASN A 48 18.78 9.27 4.74
CA ASN A 48 18.74 7.98 4.04
C ASN A 48 17.68 7.04 4.57
N THR A 49 16.49 7.57 4.86
CA THR A 49 15.36 6.82 5.38
C THR A 49 14.18 6.88 4.42
N TYR A 50 13.20 6.06 4.67
CA TYR A 50 11.90 6.07 3.98
C TYR A 50 10.78 5.92 5.03
N PRO A 51 9.54 6.32 4.75
CA PRO A 51 8.44 6.17 5.68
C PRO A 51 8.05 4.69 5.81
N ALA A 52 8.82 3.95 6.62
CA ALA A 52 8.61 2.54 6.84
C ALA A 52 7.32 2.30 7.64
N ILE A 53 6.46 1.46 7.08
CA ILE A 53 5.29 0.91 7.76
C ILE A 53 5.65 -0.53 8.12
N ALA A 54 5.86 -0.79 9.41
CA ALA A 54 6.35 -2.07 9.90
C ALA A 54 5.99 -2.29 11.38
N MET A 55 5.85 -3.54 11.77
CA MET A 55 5.86 -3.92 13.19
C MET A 55 7.31 -4.04 13.69
N PRO A 56 7.59 -3.73 14.96
CA PRO A 56 8.90 -3.95 15.56
C PRO A 56 9.34 -5.43 15.36
N TRP A 57 10.56 -5.61 14.85
CA TRP A 57 11.17 -6.92 14.57
C TRP A 57 10.45 -7.76 13.50
N GLY A 58 9.50 -7.17 12.79
CA GLY A 58 8.83 -7.81 11.67
C GLY A 58 9.77 -7.97 10.47
N MET A 59 9.44 -8.93 9.60
CA MET A 59 10.12 -9.15 8.32
C MET A 59 9.39 -8.49 7.15
N ASN A 60 8.41 -7.66 7.43
CA ASN A 60 7.45 -7.15 6.46
C ASN A 60 7.39 -5.61 6.56
N PHE A 61 8.28 -4.95 5.86
CA PHE A 61 8.37 -3.50 5.77
C PHE A 61 7.77 -3.03 4.45
N TRP A 62 6.94 -2.00 4.52
CA TRP A 62 6.31 -1.39 3.35
C TRP A 62 6.58 0.11 3.31
N THR A 63 6.63 0.64 2.10
CA THR A 63 6.83 2.08 1.87
C THR A 63 6.21 2.49 0.54
N PRO A 64 5.69 3.72 0.39
CA PRO A 64 5.46 4.27 -0.93
C PRO A 64 6.78 4.35 -1.70
N GLN A 65 6.73 4.10 -2.99
CA GLN A 65 7.87 4.18 -3.90
C GLN A 65 7.74 5.43 -4.77
N THR A 66 8.71 6.33 -4.67
CA THR A 66 8.83 7.50 -5.55
C THR A 66 10.01 7.38 -6.51
N GLY A 67 11.06 6.61 -6.14
CA GLY A 67 12.23 6.32 -6.95
C GLY A 67 11.97 5.28 -8.04
N ASP A 68 12.92 5.09 -8.92
CA ASP A 68 12.87 4.06 -9.96
C ASP A 68 13.11 2.65 -9.38
N MET A 69 12.71 1.65 -10.14
CA MET A 69 12.98 0.27 -9.81
C MET A 69 14.51 0.06 -9.71
N GLY A 70 14.94 -0.44 -8.57
CA GLY A 70 16.35 -0.64 -8.28
C GLY A 70 17.07 0.54 -7.67
N ASP A 71 16.40 1.67 -7.55
CA ASP A 71 16.94 2.78 -6.80
C ASP A 71 16.97 2.45 -5.29
N GLY A 72 18.11 2.68 -4.66
CA GLY A 72 18.27 2.56 -3.22
C GLY A 72 17.46 3.62 -2.45
N TRP A 73 17.21 4.76 -3.06
CA TRP A 73 16.35 5.82 -2.53
C TRP A 73 14.88 5.55 -2.89
N THR A 74 14.30 4.61 -2.20
CA THR A 74 12.93 4.14 -2.45
C THR A 74 11.90 5.25 -2.40
N TYR A 75 12.08 6.19 -1.47
CA TYR A 75 11.20 7.35 -1.26
C TYR A 75 12.05 8.60 -1.03
N THR A 76 11.65 9.69 -1.68
CA THR A 76 12.23 11.02 -1.47
C THR A 76 11.11 12.01 -1.18
N TYR A 77 11.20 12.76 -0.08
CA TYR A 77 10.16 13.70 0.35
C TYR A 77 9.80 14.75 -0.70
N ASN A 78 10.76 15.23 -1.48
CA ASN A 78 10.51 16.21 -2.54
C ASN A 78 9.91 15.63 -3.82
N ALA A 79 9.72 14.32 -3.91
CA ALA A 79 9.05 13.74 -5.06
C ALA A 79 7.55 14.04 -5.00
N ASP A 80 6.95 14.19 -6.16
CA ASP A 80 5.56 14.56 -6.35
C ASP A 80 4.70 13.42 -6.90
N LYS A 81 5.31 12.26 -7.22
CA LYS A 81 4.62 11.09 -7.76
C LYS A 81 4.99 9.82 -7.02
N ILE A 82 3.97 9.01 -6.75
CA ILE A 82 4.11 7.62 -6.26
C ILE A 82 3.96 6.68 -7.45
N LYS A 83 4.88 5.70 -7.57
CA LYS A 83 4.96 4.68 -8.62
C LYS A 83 4.43 3.32 -8.18
N GLY A 84 4.27 3.14 -6.86
CA GLY A 84 3.79 1.92 -6.23
C GLY A 84 3.95 1.94 -4.71
N PHE A 85 3.47 0.90 -4.07
CA PHE A 85 3.68 0.63 -2.65
C PHE A 85 4.51 -0.64 -2.58
N LYS A 86 5.74 -0.50 -2.11
CA LYS A 86 6.79 -1.51 -2.23
C LYS A 86 7.05 -2.21 -0.91
N GLN A 87 7.15 -3.54 -0.92
CA GLN A 87 7.81 -4.27 0.15
C GLN A 87 9.31 -4.07 0.06
N THR A 88 9.96 -3.83 1.19
CA THR A 88 11.39 -3.60 1.29
C THR A 88 11.97 -4.36 2.48
N HIS A 89 13.22 -4.81 2.35
CA HIS A 89 13.94 -5.54 3.40
C HIS A 89 15.26 -4.85 3.77
N GLN A 90 15.51 -3.69 3.17
CA GLN A 90 16.76 -2.97 3.35
C GLN A 90 16.52 -1.56 3.89
N PRO A 91 17.03 -1.24 5.07
CA PRO A 91 16.86 0.09 5.67
C PRO A 91 17.81 1.15 5.11
N SER A 92 18.82 0.76 4.32
CA SER A 92 19.82 1.68 3.79
C SER A 92 19.87 1.70 2.27
N PRO A 93 19.80 2.89 1.64
CA PRO A 93 19.87 3.01 0.19
C PRO A 93 21.22 2.57 -0.40
N TRP A 94 22.28 2.60 0.39
CA TRP A 94 23.64 2.22 -0.05
C TRP A 94 23.79 0.75 -0.37
N MET A 95 22.98 -0.10 0.25
CA MET A 95 23.10 -1.55 0.07
C MET A 95 22.07 -2.13 -0.89
N ASN A 96 21.18 -1.30 -1.43
CA ASN A 96 20.01 -1.74 -2.21
C ASN A 96 19.15 -2.77 -1.46
N ASP A 97 18.14 -3.29 -2.12
CA ASP A 97 17.10 -4.09 -1.49
C ASP A 97 17.09 -5.53 -2.04
N TYR A 98 16.32 -6.40 -1.39
CA TYR A 98 16.23 -7.83 -1.66
C TYR A 98 14.80 -8.26 -1.82
N GLY A 99 14.49 -9.02 -2.88
CA GLY A 99 13.18 -9.66 -3.06
C GLY A 99 12.01 -8.68 -3.10
N GLN A 100 12.20 -7.52 -3.70
CA GLN A 100 11.20 -6.46 -3.77
C GLN A 100 10.03 -6.84 -4.67
N PHE A 101 8.86 -6.39 -4.32
CA PHE A 101 7.69 -6.32 -5.20
C PHE A 101 6.78 -5.17 -4.75
N ALA A 102 5.91 -4.70 -5.62
CA ALA A 102 5.04 -3.55 -5.34
C ALA A 102 3.62 -3.78 -5.83
N LEU A 103 2.67 -3.08 -5.19
CA LEU A 103 1.29 -2.94 -5.65
C LEU A 103 1.04 -1.48 -6.05
N MET A 104 0.27 -1.27 -7.12
CA MET A 104 -0.17 0.07 -7.54
C MET A 104 -1.60 0.03 -8.07
N PRO A 105 -2.56 0.73 -7.43
CA PRO A 105 -3.90 0.88 -8.00
C PRO A 105 -3.87 1.94 -9.11
N VAL A 106 -4.55 1.67 -10.20
CA VAL A 106 -4.69 2.59 -11.35
C VAL A 106 -6.10 2.54 -11.90
N THR A 107 -6.52 3.60 -12.60
CA THR A 107 -7.81 3.68 -13.28
C THR A 107 -7.64 4.07 -14.74
N GLY A 108 -8.65 3.77 -15.56
CA GLY A 108 -8.70 4.12 -16.99
C GLY A 108 -8.00 3.09 -17.88
N GLY A 109 -6.76 3.30 -18.25
CA GLY A 109 -6.02 2.41 -19.15
C GLY A 109 -5.21 1.34 -18.42
N VAL A 110 -5.02 0.19 -19.07
CA VAL A 110 -4.10 -0.85 -18.58
C VAL A 110 -2.66 -0.40 -18.82
N VAL A 111 -1.92 -0.13 -17.75
CA VAL A 111 -0.55 0.37 -17.80
C VAL A 111 0.31 -0.40 -16.81
N PHE A 112 1.46 -0.93 -17.26
CA PHE A 112 2.40 -1.64 -16.38
C PHE A 112 3.67 -0.82 -16.10
N GLU A 113 4.14 -0.04 -17.06
CA GLU A 113 5.37 0.76 -16.93
C GLU A 113 5.28 1.76 -15.77
N GLN A 114 6.36 1.84 -14.97
CA GLN A 114 6.37 2.57 -13.70
C GLN A 114 6.07 4.07 -13.80
N ASN A 115 6.64 4.74 -14.80
CA ASN A 115 6.46 6.18 -14.94
C ASN A 115 5.07 6.52 -15.52
N GLN A 116 4.49 5.63 -16.33
CA GLN A 116 3.16 5.81 -16.89
C GLN A 116 2.07 5.59 -15.85
N ARG A 117 2.27 4.63 -14.91
CA ARG A 117 1.32 4.37 -13.83
C ARG A 117 1.48 5.31 -12.63
N ALA A 118 2.56 6.08 -12.57
CA ALA A 118 2.85 6.98 -11.47
C ALA A 118 1.77 8.04 -11.29
N SER A 119 1.41 8.34 -10.05
CA SER A 119 0.37 9.29 -9.72
C SER A 119 0.88 10.41 -8.82
N TRP A 120 0.43 11.62 -9.11
CA TRP A 120 0.61 12.77 -8.24
C TRP A 120 0.00 12.53 -6.86
N PHE A 121 0.67 13.00 -5.83
CA PHE A 121 0.18 12.99 -4.46
C PHE A 121 0.55 14.29 -3.73
N SER A 122 0.00 14.49 -2.56
CA SER A 122 0.30 15.64 -1.72
C SER A 122 0.54 15.20 -0.28
N HIS A 123 1.62 15.69 0.33
CA HIS A 123 1.89 15.47 1.76
C HIS A 123 0.78 16.02 2.68
N LYS A 124 -0.06 16.95 2.21
CA LYS A 124 -1.25 17.43 2.95
C LYS A 124 -2.34 16.37 3.05
N ALA A 125 -2.35 15.41 2.13
CA ALA A 125 -3.27 14.28 2.10
C ALA A 125 -2.57 12.93 2.42
N GLU A 126 -1.31 12.99 2.86
CA GLU A 126 -0.51 11.84 3.26
C GLU A 126 -0.57 11.66 4.79
N ILE A 127 -0.81 10.44 5.24
CA ILE A 127 -0.66 10.04 6.64
C ILE A 127 0.39 8.95 6.67
N ALA A 128 1.53 9.22 7.33
CA ALA A 128 2.62 8.28 7.48
C ALA A 128 2.88 8.03 8.97
N LYS A 129 2.46 6.88 9.46
CA LYS A 129 2.66 6.38 10.82
C LYS A 129 3.42 5.05 10.76
N PRO A 130 4.14 4.65 11.81
CA PRO A 130 4.87 3.38 11.78
C PRO A 130 4.00 2.16 11.47
N TYR A 131 2.72 2.20 11.81
CA TYR A 131 1.76 1.10 11.70
C TYR A 131 0.69 1.32 10.63
N TYR A 132 0.64 2.51 9.99
CA TYR A 132 -0.41 2.88 9.05
C TYR A 132 0.06 3.92 8.05
N TYR A 133 -0.28 3.71 6.80
CA TYR A 133 -0.07 4.69 5.73
C TYR A 133 -1.36 4.95 4.97
N LYS A 134 -1.56 6.19 4.57
CA LYS A 134 -2.68 6.60 3.72
C LYS A 134 -2.24 7.71 2.79
N VAL A 135 -2.64 7.63 1.53
CA VAL A 135 -2.42 8.69 0.54
C VAL A 135 -3.52 8.68 -0.52
N TYR A 136 -3.80 9.85 -1.08
CA TYR A 136 -4.65 10.02 -2.25
C TYR A 136 -3.79 10.14 -3.50
N LEU A 137 -4.08 9.31 -4.50
CA LEU A 137 -3.42 9.24 -5.80
C LEU A 137 -4.27 10.02 -6.82
N ALA A 138 -3.83 11.23 -7.16
CA ALA A 138 -4.64 12.20 -7.87
C ALA A 138 -4.92 11.83 -9.34
N ASP A 139 -3.95 11.21 -10.04
CA ASP A 139 -4.12 10.84 -11.44
C ASP A 139 -5.09 9.65 -11.62
N HIS A 140 -5.31 8.88 -10.55
CA HIS A 140 -6.18 7.70 -10.56
C HIS A 140 -7.47 7.86 -9.75
N ASP A 141 -7.62 9.00 -9.02
CA ASP A 141 -8.71 9.23 -8.07
C ASP A 141 -8.88 8.09 -7.05
N VAL A 142 -7.76 7.51 -6.57
CA VAL A 142 -7.75 6.38 -5.65
C VAL A 142 -7.14 6.78 -4.31
N THR A 143 -7.81 6.44 -3.22
CA THR A 143 -7.19 6.48 -1.90
C THR A 143 -6.60 5.11 -1.58
N THR A 144 -5.31 5.06 -1.30
CA THR A 144 -4.61 3.85 -0.84
C THR A 144 -4.31 3.95 0.64
N GLU A 145 -4.64 2.90 1.36
CA GLU A 145 -4.32 2.73 2.78
C GLU A 145 -3.64 1.38 2.99
N MET A 146 -2.70 1.31 3.92
CA MET A 146 -2.06 0.05 4.29
C MET A 146 -1.70 -0.01 5.76
N THR A 147 -1.73 -1.21 6.30
CA THR A 147 -1.26 -1.56 7.64
C THR A 147 -0.57 -2.93 7.60
N VAL A 148 0.19 -3.25 8.62
CA VAL A 148 1.05 -4.43 8.62
C VAL A 148 0.93 -5.24 9.90
N THR A 149 1.27 -6.52 9.79
CA THR A 149 1.66 -7.40 10.90
C THR A 149 3.13 -7.76 10.76
N GLU A 150 3.65 -8.65 11.57
CA GLU A 150 5.05 -9.10 11.48
C GLU A 150 5.40 -9.73 10.11
N ARG A 151 4.43 -10.36 9.44
CA ARG A 151 4.67 -11.16 8.21
C ARG A 151 3.66 -10.91 7.10
N ALA A 152 2.67 -10.06 7.31
CA ALA A 152 1.63 -9.79 6.34
C ALA A 152 1.24 -8.32 6.34
N SER A 153 0.63 -7.88 5.26
CA SER A 153 0.06 -6.54 5.13
C SER A 153 -1.37 -6.60 4.62
N LEU A 154 -2.15 -5.61 4.98
CA LEU A 154 -3.49 -5.36 4.45
C LEU A 154 -3.49 -4.03 3.72
N PHE A 155 -3.86 -4.08 2.46
CA PHE A 155 -4.15 -2.89 1.64
C PHE A 155 -5.64 -2.68 1.51
N ARG A 156 -6.04 -1.43 1.46
CA ARG A 156 -7.37 -0.98 1.09
C ARG A 156 -7.24 0.09 0.01
N PHE A 157 -7.81 -0.20 -1.15
CA PHE A 157 -7.90 0.73 -2.26
C PHE A 157 -9.34 1.22 -2.36
N THR A 158 -9.57 2.51 -2.17
CA THR A 158 -10.89 3.13 -2.35
C THR A 158 -10.93 3.78 -3.71
N PHE A 159 -11.72 3.19 -4.61
CA PHE A 159 -11.81 3.59 -6.02
C PHE A 159 -12.96 4.59 -6.27
N PRO A 160 -12.88 5.38 -7.36
CA PRO A 160 -14.02 6.13 -7.90
C PRO A 160 -15.05 5.18 -8.54
N GLU A 161 -16.10 5.75 -9.10
CA GLU A 161 -16.96 5.03 -10.05
C GLU A 161 -16.23 4.91 -11.38
N GLU A 162 -15.75 3.68 -11.69
CA GLU A 162 -14.94 3.43 -12.86
C GLU A 162 -15.07 1.95 -13.30
N GLN A 163 -15.25 1.72 -14.59
CA GLN A 163 -15.33 0.35 -15.14
C GLN A 163 -13.95 -0.31 -15.29
N ASN A 164 -12.91 0.51 -15.38
CA ASN A 164 -11.54 0.11 -15.62
C ASN A 164 -10.64 0.44 -14.43
N SER A 165 -10.95 -0.13 -13.28
CA SER A 165 -10.13 -0.04 -12.06
C SER A 165 -9.20 -1.24 -12.01
N TYR A 166 -7.90 -1.01 -11.80
CA TYR A 166 -6.90 -2.09 -11.78
C TYR A 166 -6.02 -2.01 -10.54
N VAL A 167 -5.50 -3.16 -10.13
CA VAL A 167 -4.34 -3.25 -9.25
C VAL A 167 -3.22 -3.97 -10.01
N ILE A 168 -2.08 -3.30 -10.08
CA ILE A 168 -0.86 -3.82 -10.69
C ILE A 168 0.00 -4.44 -9.60
N VAL A 169 0.48 -5.64 -9.82
CA VAL A 169 1.49 -6.32 -9.01
C VAL A 169 2.78 -6.38 -9.82
N ASP A 170 3.78 -5.68 -9.38
CA ASP A 170 5.09 -5.56 -10.02
C ASP A 170 6.10 -6.39 -9.22
N ALA A 171 6.58 -7.49 -9.78
CA ALA A 171 7.54 -8.38 -9.12
C ALA A 171 9.01 -8.00 -9.38
N PHE A 172 9.24 -6.86 -10.00
CA PHE A 172 10.52 -6.24 -10.31
C PHE A 172 11.42 -7.06 -11.24
N ASP A 173 12.49 -6.45 -11.67
CA ASP A 173 13.48 -7.02 -12.60
C ASP A 173 14.49 -7.95 -11.90
N LYS A 174 15.43 -8.50 -12.68
CA LYS A 174 16.46 -9.47 -12.31
C LYS A 174 15.94 -10.86 -11.96
N GLY A 175 14.79 -11.21 -12.52
CA GLY A 175 14.15 -12.50 -12.39
C GLY A 175 12.94 -12.45 -11.45
N SER A 176 11.79 -12.74 -12.01
CA SER A 176 10.54 -12.77 -11.27
C SER A 176 9.49 -13.65 -11.94
N TYR A 177 8.48 -14.01 -11.18
CA TYR A 177 7.38 -14.86 -11.56
C TYR A 177 6.06 -14.35 -11.01
N ILE A 178 5.01 -14.44 -11.81
CA ILE A 178 3.63 -14.15 -11.44
C ILE A 178 2.71 -15.24 -11.96
N LYS A 179 1.78 -15.67 -11.10
CA LYS A 179 0.61 -16.47 -11.49
C LYS A 179 -0.64 -15.90 -10.85
N ILE A 180 -1.63 -15.59 -11.71
CA ILE A 180 -2.96 -15.15 -11.30
C ILE A 180 -3.86 -16.37 -11.27
N ILE A 181 -4.60 -16.57 -10.19
CA ILE A 181 -5.54 -17.67 -9.94
C ILE A 181 -6.91 -17.03 -9.73
N PRO A 182 -7.67 -16.77 -10.82
CA PRO A 182 -8.89 -15.97 -10.76
C PRO A 182 -9.97 -16.60 -9.87
N GLU A 183 -10.10 -17.90 -9.88
CA GLU A 183 -11.08 -18.67 -9.09
C GLU A 183 -10.88 -18.58 -7.59
N GLU A 184 -9.67 -18.19 -7.16
CA GLU A 184 -9.32 -17.97 -5.75
C GLU A 184 -9.14 -16.48 -5.40
N ASN A 185 -9.36 -15.58 -6.36
CA ASN A 185 -9.07 -14.14 -6.23
C ASN A 185 -7.63 -13.90 -5.74
N LYS A 186 -6.69 -14.69 -6.26
CA LYS A 186 -5.34 -14.81 -5.73
C LYS A 186 -4.28 -14.59 -6.79
N ILE A 187 -3.17 -13.99 -6.36
CA ILE A 187 -1.92 -13.92 -7.11
C ILE A 187 -0.83 -14.57 -6.25
N ILE A 188 -0.03 -15.41 -6.86
CA ILE A 188 1.24 -15.88 -6.29
C ILE A 188 2.38 -15.42 -7.18
N GLY A 189 3.53 -15.19 -6.57
CA GLY A 189 4.70 -14.78 -7.32
C GLY A 189 5.97 -14.82 -6.50
N TYR A 190 7.10 -14.62 -7.15
CA TYR A 190 8.36 -14.39 -6.47
C TYR A 190 9.23 -13.37 -7.19
N SER A 191 10.15 -12.78 -6.45
CA SER A 191 11.23 -11.95 -6.95
C SER A 191 12.58 -12.55 -6.52
N THR A 192 13.51 -12.61 -7.44
CA THR A 192 14.91 -13.00 -7.17
C THR A 192 15.83 -11.80 -7.09
N ARG A 193 15.28 -10.59 -7.26
CA ARG A 193 16.06 -9.36 -7.22
C ARG A 193 16.85 -9.26 -5.92
N ASN A 194 18.15 -9.02 -6.05
CA ASN A 194 19.07 -8.85 -4.92
C ASN A 194 20.27 -7.99 -5.32
N SER A 195 21.03 -7.56 -4.33
CA SER A 195 22.27 -6.77 -4.48
C SER A 195 23.54 -7.58 -4.30
N GLY A 196 23.44 -8.90 -4.31
CA GLY A 196 24.54 -9.83 -4.10
C GLY A 196 24.62 -10.36 -2.67
N GLY A 197 25.47 -11.37 -2.44
CA GLY A 197 25.67 -11.98 -1.12
C GLY A 197 24.54 -12.90 -0.66
N VAL A 198 23.64 -13.28 -1.55
CA VAL A 198 22.55 -14.23 -1.28
C VAL A 198 22.84 -15.60 -1.92
N PRO A 199 22.22 -16.69 -1.44
CA PRO A 199 22.30 -18.00 -2.11
C PRO A 199 21.77 -17.94 -3.54
N GLU A 200 22.26 -18.84 -4.42
CA GLU A 200 21.84 -18.91 -5.83
C GLU A 200 20.33 -19.17 -5.99
N ASN A 201 19.72 -19.86 -5.06
CA ASN A 201 18.28 -20.15 -5.05
C ASN A 201 17.44 -19.12 -4.30
N PHE A 202 17.99 -17.94 -4.02
CA PHE A 202 17.26 -16.87 -3.32
C PHE A 202 16.00 -16.49 -4.06
N LYS A 203 14.88 -16.49 -3.33
CA LYS A 203 13.57 -16.01 -3.77
C LYS A 203 12.83 -15.38 -2.60
N ASN A 204 12.17 -14.26 -2.83
CA ASN A 204 11.10 -13.77 -1.96
C ASN A 204 9.77 -14.16 -2.60
N TYR A 205 9.13 -15.19 -2.08
CA TYR A 205 7.81 -15.64 -2.47
C TYR A 205 6.75 -14.74 -1.85
N PHE A 206 5.68 -14.45 -2.59
CA PHE A 206 4.54 -13.70 -2.06
C PHE A 206 3.22 -14.29 -2.53
N ILE A 207 2.21 -14.11 -1.68
CA ILE A 207 0.81 -14.44 -1.96
C ILE A 207 -0.02 -13.18 -1.69
N ILE A 208 -0.91 -12.86 -2.64
CA ILE A 208 -1.83 -11.74 -2.54
C ILE A 208 -3.24 -12.28 -2.75
N VAL A 209 -4.13 -12.08 -1.77
CA VAL A 209 -5.54 -12.50 -1.83
C VAL A 209 -6.42 -11.28 -1.77
N PHE A 210 -7.29 -11.14 -2.76
CA PHE A 210 -8.26 -10.05 -2.86
C PHE A 210 -9.63 -10.48 -2.33
N ASP A 211 -10.40 -9.53 -1.83
CA ASP A 211 -11.77 -9.75 -1.34
C ASP A 211 -12.84 -9.66 -2.44
N LYS A 212 -12.45 -9.34 -3.68
CA LYS A 212 -13.35 -9.21 -4.83
C LYS A 212 -12.88 -10.09 -5.98
N PRO A 213 -13.83 -10.65 -6.76
CA PRO A 213 -13.50 -11.42 -7.97
C PRO A 213 -12.90 -10.51 -9.05
N PHE A 214 -11.96 -11.05 -9.79
CA PHE A 214 -11.34 -10.37 -10.91
C PHE A 214 -12.28 -10.37 -12.13
N GLN A 215 -12.49 -9.21 -12.74
CA GLN A 215 -13.23 -9.05 -14.00
C GLN A 215 -12.28 -8.98 -15.20
N PHE A 216 -11.02 -8.68 -14.94
CA PHE A 216 -9.97 -8.65 -15.95
C PHE A 216 -8.69 -9.21 -15.35
N THR A 217 -7.93 -9.96 -16.17
CA THR A 217 -6.60 -10.45 -15.81
C THR A 217 -5.66 -10.33 -17.00
N ALA A 218 -4.43 -9.92 -16.72
CA ALA A 218 -3.33 -9.94 -17.67
C ALA A 218 -2.01 -10.11 -16.91
N VAL A 219 -1.00 -10.60 -17.61
CA VAL A 219 0.39 -10.56 -17.12
C VAL A 219 1.22 -9.64 -17.99
N ALA A 220 2.35 -9.20 -17.45
CA ALA A 220 3.32 -8.39 -18.17
C ALA A 220 4.70 -9.00 -18.08
N LEU A 221 5.50 -8.85 -19.14
CA LEU A 221 6.91 -9.19 -19.15
C LEU A 221 7.68 -8.06 -19.84
N ASP A 222 8.64 -7.47 -19.14
CA ASP A 222 9.47 -6.36 -19.64
C ASP A 222 8.60 -5.23 -20.26
N ASN A 223 7.54 -4.83 -19.57
CA ASN A 223 6.50 -3.87 -19.97
C ASN A 223 5.53 -4.33 -21.10
N ALA A 224 5.73 -5.50 -21.70
CA ALA A 224 4.80 -6.05 -22.69
C ALA A 224 3.63 -6.75 -22.01
N ILE A 225 2.42 -6.20 -22.16
CA ILE A 225 1.18 -6.73 -21.55
C ILE A 225 0.63 -7.88 -22.40
N LYS A 226 0.26 -8.98 -21.77
CA LYS A 226 -0.28 -10.20 -22.35
C LYS A 226 -1.63 -10.56 -21.71
N THR A 227 -2.72 -10.25 -22.40
CA THR A 227 -4.08 -10.39 -21.87
C THR A 227 -4.61 -11.83 -21.89
N ASN A 228 -3.99 -12.73 -22.65
CA ASN A 228 -4.44 -14.11 -22.79
C ASN A 228 -3.65 -15.11 -21.93
N GLN A 229 -2.94 -14.60 -20.94
CA GLN A 229 -2.11 -15.38 -20.05
C GLN A 229 -2.38 -14.99 -18.60
N THR A 230 -2.30 -15.95 -17.71
CA THR A 230 -2.42 -15.77 -16.26
C THR A 230 -1.14 -16.11 -15.53
N GLU A 231 -0.09 -16.54 -16.24
CA GLU A 231 1.17 -16.97 -15.67
C GLU A 231 2.33 -16.51 -16.55
N ILE A 232 3.38 -15.99 -15.95
CA ILE A 232 4.59 -15.52 -16.63
C ILE A 232 5.80 -15.58 -15.70
N GLU A 233 6.93 -15.96 -16.27
CA GLU A 233 8.25 -15.91 -15.62
C GLU A 233 9.24 -15.26 -16.59
N GLY A 234 10.16 -14.46 -16.07
CA GLY A 234 11.19 -13.82 -16.86
C GLY A 234 11.94 -12.75 -16.12
N ASN A 235 12.54 -11.82 -16.86
CA ASN A 235 13.36 -10.81 -16.23
C ASN A 235 12.55 -9.85 -15.35
N HIS A 236 11.41 -9.36 -15.84
CA HIS A 236 10.52 -8.43 -15.12
C HIS A 236 9.06 -8.84 -15.33
N ALA A 237 8.56 -9.71 -14.46
CA ALA A 237 7.18 -10.17 -14.49
C ALA A 237 6.26 -9.26 -13.69
N GLY A 238 5.03 -9.13 -14.18
CA GLY A 238 3.97 -8.41 -13.50
C GLY A 238 2.60 -9.05 -13.68
N GLY A 239 1.68 -8.75 -12.76
CA GLY A 239 0.28 -9.12 -12.81
C GLY A 239 -0.61 -7.88 -12.85
N ILE A 240 -1.69 -7.95 -13.60
CA ILE A 240 -2.69 -6.89 -13.72
C ILE A 240 -4.05 -7.52 -13.51
N ILE A 241 -4.75 -7.09 -12.47
CA ILE A 241 -6.11 -7.52 -12.19
C ILE A 241 -7.06 -6.32 -12.22
N GLY A 242 -8.24 -6.52 -12.77
CA GLY A 242 -9.20 -5.45 -12.99
C GLY A 242 -10.55 -5.71 -12.33
N PHE A 243 -11.21 -4.60 -12.01
CA PHE A 243 -12.51 -4.52 -11.37
C PHE A 243 -13.36 -3.46 -12.06
N SER A 244 -14.68 -3.58 -11.97
CA SER A 244 -15.61 -2.47 -12.18
C SER A 244 -16.06 -1.99 -10.82
N THR A 245 -15.87 -0.71 -10.53
CA THR A 245 -16.08 -0.16 -9.20
C THR A 245 -17.17 0.92 -9.18
N HIS A 246 -17.91 0.98 -8.07
CA HIS A 246 -18.79 2.09 -7.75
C HIS A 246 -18.04 3.15 -6.96
N LYS A 247 -18.59 4.36 -6.91
CA LYS A 247 -17.99 5.46 -6.15
C LYS A 247 -17.76 5.09 -4.68
N GLY A 248 -16.51 5.15 -4.26
CA GLY A 248 -16.10 4.83 -2.89
C GLY A 248 -16.02 3.32 -2.60
N GLU A 249 -16.07 2.47 -3.63
CA GLU A 249 -15.90 1.04 -3.45
C GLU A 249 -14.50 0.71 -2.97
N GLN A 250 -14.43 -0.18 -1.99
CA GLN A 250 -13.20 -0.62 -1.37
C GLN A 250 -12.82 -2.02 -1.85
N ILE A 251 -11.60 -2.14 -2.35
CA ILE A 251 -10.96 -3.41 -2.69
C ILE A 251 -9.85 -3.66 -1.67
N HIS A 252 -9.88 -4.82 -1.02
CA HIS A 252 -8.84 -5.19 -0.06
C HIS A 252 -7.91 -6.25 -0.64
N ALA A 253 -6.61 -6.09 -0.35
CA ALA A 253 -5.59 -7.07 -0.68
C ALA A 253 -4.82 -7.45 0.59
N ARG A 254 -4.82 -8.74 0.91
CA ARG A 254 -3.99 -9.34 1.96
C ARG A 254 -2.74 -9.89 1.32
N VAL A 255 -1.59 -9.46 1.80
CA VAL A 255 -0.29 -9.83 1.25
C VAL A 255 0.55 -10.50 2.31
N ALA A 256 1.12 -11.63 1.98
CA ALA A 256 2.12 -12.31 2.81
C ALA A 256 3.34 -12.67 1.96
N SER A 257 4.51 -12.73 2.57
CA SER A 257 5.74 -13.11 1.89
C SER A 257 6.61 -14.06 2.73
N SER A 258 7.47 -14.82 2.05
CA SER A 258 8.36 -15.79 2.64
C SER A 258 9.61 -15.98 1.80
N PHE A 259 10.75 -16.19 2.42
CA PHE A 259 11.98 -16.59 1.71
C PHE A 259 12.13 -18.12 1.54
N ILE A 260 11.12 -18.90 1.91
CA ILE A 260 11.17 -20.36 1.91
C ILE A 260 10.31 -20.93 0.79
N SER A 261 8.99 -20.63 0.80
CA SER A 261 8.04 -21.19 -0.16
C SER A 261 6.74 -20.38 -0.16
N PHE A 262 5.78 -20.79 -1.00
CA PHE A 262 4.39 -20.30 -0.97
C PHE A 262 3.57 -20.90 0.19
N GLU A 263 4.04 -21.97 0.83
CA GLU A 263 3.35 -22.69 1.92
C GLU A 263 3.61 -22.07 3.30
#